data_6290682148bec9746c9d520f9534b95b
#
_entry.id   6290682148bec9746c9d520f9534b95b
#
_cell.length_a   1.000
_cell.length_b   1.000
_cell.length_c   1.000
_cell.angle_alpha   90.00
_cell.angle_beta   90.00
_cell.angle_gamma   90.00
#
_symmetry.space_group_name_H-M   'P 1'
#
loop_
_entity.id
_entity.type
_entity.pdbx_description
1 polymer ?
#
loop_
_entity_poly.entity_id
_entity_poly.type
_entity_poly.pdbx_seq_one_letter_code
_entity_poly.pdbx_strand_id
1 'polypeptide(L)'
;MLATPGTVKRAYTRDLIQSFASQCHVRLVGSENLARMAEAYIRGEAVDDAAVLSEIEQCFVEKDSRKTDIVVLACTHYPFLANVFRRLAPWPVDWLDPAEAIARRTVSLLQPRQIDEELHHHDDLAVFTSQKP
;
A
#
# COMPACT_ATOMS: atom_id res chain seq x y z
N MET A 1 8.58 4.58 -2.89
CA MET A 1 7.23 4.01 -3.02
C MET A 1 7.36 2.50 -3.20
N LEU A 2 6.71 1.72 -2.37
CA LEU A 2 6.68 0.26 -2.38
C LEU A 2 5.34 -0.19 -2.97
N ALA A 3 5.37 -0.97 -4.05
CA ALA A 3 4.20 -1.35 -4.82
C ALA A 3 4.33 -2.75 -5.42
N THR A 4 3.31 -3.23 -6.09
CA THR A 4 3.43 -4.43 -6.93
C THR A 4 4.21 -4.11 -8.21
N PRO A 5 4.86 -5.11 -8.85
CA PRO A 5 5.63 -4.88 -10.08
C PRO A 5 4.79 -4.26 -11.21
N GLY A 6 3.52 -4.65 -11.30
CA GLY A 6 2.59 -4.08 -12.27
C GLY A 6 2.36 -2.58 -12.05
N THR A 7 2.22 -2.14 -10.79
CA THR A 7 2.04 -0.73 -10.45
C THR A 7 3.29 0.09 -10.77
N VAL A 8 4.48 -0.43 -10.44
CA VAL A 8 5.75 0.26 -10.71
C VAL A 8 5.98 0.51 -12.21
N LYS A 9 5.55 -0.40 -13.06
CA LYS A 9 5.77 -0.34 -14.52
C LYS A 9 4.79 0.59 -15.26
N ARG A 10 3.69 1.02 -14.62
CA ARG A 10 2.65 1.83 -15.27
C ARG A 10 3.13 3.25 -15.57
N ALA A 11 2.81 3.77 -16.75
CA ALA A 11 3.02 5.17 -17.10
C ALA A 11 2.31 6.09 -16.11
N TYR A 12 1.06 5.79 -15.78
CA TYR A 12 0.25 6.53 -14.79
C TYR A 12 0.98 6.75 -13.45
N THR A 13 1.74 5.77 -12.95
CA THR A 13 2.53 5.93 -11.72
C THR A 13 3.60 7.01 -11.86
N ARG A 14 4.25 7.06 -13.01
CA ARG A 14 5.26 8.10 -13.32
C ARG A 14 4.62 9.47 -13.44
N ASP A 15 3.47 9.55 -14.09
CA ASP A 15 2.72 10.80 -14.27
C ASP A 15 2.25 11.36 -12.92
N LEU A 16 1.80 10.51 -12.00
CA LEU A 16 1.48 10.91 -10.63
C LEU A 16 2.69 11.47 -9.88
N ILE A 17 3.83 10.79 -9.95
CA ILE A 17 5.07 11.25 -9.31
C ILE A 17 5.49 12.59 -9.90
N GLN A 18 5.46 12.74 -11.21
CA GLN A 18 5.81 13.99 -11.88
C GLN A 18 4.88 15.13 -11.48
N SER A 19 3.58 14.85 -11.33
CA SER A 19 2.58 15.87 -11.01
C SER A 19 2.60 16.30 -9.54
N PHE A 20 2.87 15.37 -8.62
CA PHE A 20 2.66 15.62 -7.18
C PHE A 20 3.94 15.48 -6.34
N ALA A 21 5.00 14.90 -6.87
CA ALA A 21 6.24 14.64 -6.15
C ALA A 21 7.49 15.00 -6.98
N SER A 22 7.38 15.95 -7.91
CA SER A 22 8.47 16.37 -8.79
C SER A 22 9.67 16.94 -8.04
N GLN A 23 9.48 17.44 -6.82
CA GLN A 23 10.54 17.95 -5.94
C GLN A 23 11.15 16.87 -5.03
N CYS A 24 10.64 15.64 -5.09
CA CYS A 24 11.10 14.53 -4.27
C CYS A 24 12.00 13.58 -5.07
N HIS A 25 12.98 13.00 -4.39
CA HIS A 25 13.68 11.83 -4.93
C HIS A 25 12.84 10.58 -4.70
N VAL A 26 12.11 10.14 -5.72
CA VAL A 26 11.24 8.97 -5.62
C VAL A 26 11.93 7.74 -6.17
N ARG A 27 12.10 6.72 -5.31
CA ARG A 27 12.48 5.37 -5.70
C ARG A 27 11.26 4.48 -5.79
N LEU A 28 11.11 3.79 -6.91
CA LEU A 28 10.06 2.79 -7.11
C LEU A 28 10.61 1.41 -6.80
N VAL A 29 9.98 0.70 -5.88
CA VAL A 29 10.32 -0.68 -5.49
C VAL A 29 9.11 -1.55 -5.73
N GLY A 30 9.28 -2.59 -6.55
CA GLY A 30 8.25 -3.56 -6.87
C GLY A 30 8.50 -4.87 -6.11
N SER A 31 7.54 -5.31 -5.31
CA SER A 31 7.60 -6.59 -4.60
C SER A 31 6.59 -7.58 -5.18
N GLU A 32 7.05 -8.78 -5.50
CA GLU A 32 6.19 -9.86 -6.01
C GLU A 32 5.55 -10.68 -4.87
N ASN A 33 6.15 -10.71 -3.70
CA ASN A 33 5.79 -11.64 -2.63
C ASN A 33 5.06 -10.99 -1.46
N LEU A 34 5.23 -9.69 -1.20
CA LEU A 34 4.67 -9.04 -0.01
C LEU A 34 3.15 -9.14 0.09
N ALA A 35 2.41 -9.11 -1.01
CA ALA A 35 0.95 -9.25 -0.96
C ALA A 35 0.56 -10.63 -0.40
N ARG A 36 1.20 -11.70 -0.87
CA ARG A 36 0.98 -13.06 -0.37
C ARG A 36 1.42 -13.22 1.09
N MET A 37 2.54 -12.60 1.47
CA MET A 37 3.00 -12.60 2.86
C MET A 37 2.02 -11.87 3.78
N ALA A 38 1.44 -10.76 3.32
CA ALA A 38 0.42 -10.02 4.06
C ALA A 38 -0.85 -10.85 4.27
N GLU A 39 -1.30 -11.58 3.25
CA GLU A 39 -2.44 -12.49 3.39
C GLU A 39 -2.15 -13.63 4.37
N ALA A 40 -0.97 -14.24 4.32
CA ALA A 40 -0.55 -15.25 5.29
C ALA A 40 -0.55 -14.68 6.72
N TYR A 41 -0.01 -13.47 6.88
CA TYR A 41 0.04 -12.79 8.17
C TYR A 41 -1.36 -12.51 8.75
N ILE A 42 -2.32 -12.07 7.92
CA ILE A 42 -3.71 -11.83 8.35
C ILE A 42 -4.37 -13.14 8.80
N ARG A 43 -4.04 -14.26 8.17
CA ARG A 43 -4.54 -15.58 8.60
C ARG A 43 -3.88 -16.11 9.87
N GLY A 44 -2.95 -15.37 10.46
CA GLY A 44 -2.22 -15.78 11.67
C GLY A 44 -1.03 -16.71 11.39
N GLU A 45 -0.63 -16.85 10.14
CA GLU A 45 0.56 -17.62 9.76
C GLU A 45 1.84 -16.82 10.10
N ALA A 46 2.90 -17.53 10.47
CA ALA A 46 4.18 -16.90 10.69
C ALA A 46 4.78 -16.42 9.36
N VAL A 47 5.29 -15.19 9.36
CA VAL A 47 5.97 -14.61 8.21
C VAL A 47 7.45 -14.48 8.53
N ASP A 48 8.31 -14.95 7.63
CA ASP A 48 9.76 -14.90 7.80
C ASP A 48 10.28 -13.47 7.66
N ASP A 49 10.90 -12.97 8.71
CA ASP A 49 11.46 -11.62 8.77
C ASP A 49 12.54 -11.38 7.70
N ALA A 50 13.38 -12.38 7.41
CA ALA A 50 14.41 -12.25 6.39
C ALA A 50 13.81 -12.14 4.99
N ALA A 51 12.75 -12.90 4.72
CA ALA A 51 12.03 -12.80 3.46
C ALA A 51 11.33 -11.44 3.31
N VAL A 52 10.70 -10.91 4.37
CA VAL A 52 10.12 -9.56 4.33
C VAL A 52 11.19 -8.51 4.12
N LEU A 53 12.32 -8.60 4.84
CA LEU A 53 13.41 -7.63 4.73
C LEU A 53 13.96 -7.58 3.29
N SER A 54 14.17 -8.74 2.65
CA SER A 54 14.67 -8.80 1.27
C SER A 54 13.75 -8.09 0.26
N GLU A 55 12.43 -8.03 0.52
CA GLU A 55 11.46 -7.34 -0.33
C GLU A 55 11.44 -5.83 -0.12
N ILE A 56 11.79 -5.35 1.09
CA ILE A 56 11.72 -3.92 1.44
C ILE A 56 13.09 -3.23 1.47
N GLU A 57 14.20 -3.95 1.53
CA GLU A 57 15.54 -3.37 1.69
C GLU A 57 15.87 -2.31 0.64
N GLN A 58 15.40 -2.49 -0.60
CA GLN A 58 15.60 -1.54 -1.68
C GLN A 58 14.87 -0.20 -1.47
N CYS A 59 13.93 -0.12 -0.52
CA CYS A 59 13.30 1.14 -0.13
C CYS A 59 14.26 2.05 0.63
N PHE A 60 15.28 1.48 1.26
CA PHE A 60 16.20 2.19 2.13
C PHE A 60 17.45 2.62 1.36
N VAL A 61 17.46 3.87 0.95
CA VAL A 61 18.54 4.47 0.16
C VAL A 61 19.15 5.62 0.93
N GLU A 62 20.47 5.68 0.94
CA GLU A 62 21.22 6.83 1.41
C GLU A 62 21.99 7.42 0.22
N LYS A 63 21.79 8.71 -0.02
CA LYS A 63 22.47 9.46 -1.08
C LYS A 63 22.69 10.90 -0.63
N ASP A 64 23.89 11.43 -0.84
CA ASP A 64 24.24 12.82 -0.53
C ASP A 64 23.85 13.25 0.91
N SER A 65 24.14 12.38 1.89
CA SER A 65 23.76 12.54 3.31
C SER A 65 22.26 12.62 3.58
N ARG A 66 21.42 12.24 2.62
CA ARG A 66 19.97 12.11 2.76
C ARG A 66 19.60 10.64 2.76
N LYS A 67 18.69 10.28 3.63
CA LYS A 67 18.15 8.92 3.75
C LYS A 67 16.69 8.92 3.34
N THR A 68 16.19 7.75 2.93
CA THR A 68 14.75 7.56 2.80
C THR A 68 14.07 7.94 4.09
N ASP A 69 13.13 8.84 4.03
CA ASP A 69 12.34 9.36 5.14
C ASP A 69 10.89 8.85 5.12
N ILE A 70 10.33 8.63 3.92
CA ILE A 70 8.95 8.18 3.74
C ILE A 70 8.91 6.96 2.81
N VAL A 71 8.14 5.93 3.19
CA VAL A 71 7.78 4.81 2.32
C VAL A 71 6.27 4.77 2.11
N VAL A 72 5.83 5.10 0.90
CA VAL A 72 4.42 5.02 0.51
C VAL A 72 4.05 3.57 0.21
N LEU A 73 3.03 3.04 0.89
CA LEU A 73 2.51 1.67 0.74
C LEU A 73 1.45 1.64 -0.38
N ALA A 74 1.89 1.51 -1.63
CA ALA A 74 1.02 1.58 -2.80
C ALA A 74 0.45 0.21 -3.22
N CYS A 75 -0.01 -0.55 -2.24
CA CYS A 75 -0.76 -1.79 -2.39
C CYS A 75 -1.65 -1.96 -1.17
N THR A 76 -2.89 -2.38 -1.37
CA THR A 76 -3.89 -2.53 -0.29
C THR A 76 -3.51 -3.57 0.78
N HIS A 77 -2.64 -4.51 0.44
CA HIS A 77 -2.17 -5.55 1.37
C HIS A 77 -1.03 -5.07 2.29
N TYR A 78 -0.19 -4.16 1.83
CA TYR A 78 1.05 -3.82 2.53
C TYR A 78 0.86 -3.18 3.92
N PRO A 79 -0.18 -2.37 4.16
CA PRO A 79 -0.45 -1.82 5.49
C PRO A 79 -0.58 -2.88 6.60
N PHE A 80 -1.03 -4.10 6.26
CA PHE A 80 -1.13 -5.20 7.23
C PHE A 80 0.23 -5.62 7.79
N LEU A 81 1.31 -5.44 7.04
CA LEU A 81 2.68 -5.73 7.46
C LEU A 81 3.40 -4.51 8.08
N ALA A 82 2.73 -3.38 8.28
CA ALA A 82 3.38 -2.14 8.72
C ALA A 82 4.18 -2.29 10.04
N ASN A 83 3.70 -3.11 10.98
CA ASN A 83 4.42 -3.37 12.23
C ASN A 83 5.70 -4.20 11.99
N VAL A 84 5.65 -5.16 11.06
CA VAL A 84 6.81 -5.94 10.65
C VAL A 84 7.83 -5.02 9.97
N PHE A 85 7.37 -4.17 9.05
CA PHE A 85 8.23 -3.20 8.36
C PHE A 85 8.94 -2.26 9.33
N ARG A 86 8.21 -1.69 10.33
CA ARG A 86 8.80 -0.80 11.34
C ARG A 86 9.90 -1.48 12.15
N ARG A 87 9.71 -2.75 12.47
CA ARG A 87 10.68 -3.54 13.23
C ARG A 87 11.94 -3.87 12.42
N LEU A 88 11.78 -4.10 11.11
CA LEU A 88 12.86 -4.53 10.23
C LEU A 88 13.59 -3.36 9.54
N ALA A 89 13.03 -2.16 9.58
CA ALA A 89 13.65 -0.99 8.97
C ALA A 89 15.00 -0.66 9.59
N PRO A 90 16.06 -0.41 8.79
CA PRO A 90 17.40 -0.10 9.30
C PRO A 90 17.51 1.27 9.97
N TRP A 91 16.52 2.15 9.73
CA TRP A 91 16.33 3.42 10.42
C TRP A 91 14.86 3.82 10.38
N PRO A 92 14.41 4.73 11.26
CA PRO A 92 13.03 5.19 11.27
C PRO A 92 12.62 5.86 9.95
N VAL A 93 11.48 5.47 9.43
CA VAL A 93 10.83 6.08 8.26
C VAL A 93 9.33 6.18 8.52
N ASP A 94 8.68 7.15 7.88
CA ASP A 94 7.22 7.22 7.87
C ASP A 94 6.65 6.24 6.85
N TRP A 95 5.81 5.33 7.32
CA TRP A 95 5.08 4.37 6.48
C TRP A 95 3.72 4.96 6.14
N LEU A 96 3.58 5.48 4.92
CA LEU A 96 2.36 6.16 4.48
C LEU A 96 1.38 5.16 3.89
N ASP A 97 0.26 4.93 4.61
CA ASP A 97 -0.90 4.24 4.10
C ASP A 97 -1.84 5.25 3.40
N PRO A 98 -2.13 5.11 2.10
CA PRO A 98 -2.99 6.03 1.38
C PRO A 98 -4.49 5.79 1.59
N ALA A 99 -4.91 4.79 2.36
CA ALA A 99 -6.31 4.38 2.46
C ALA A 99 -7.25 5.53 2.87
N GLU A 100 -6.89 6.29 3.90
CA GLU A 100 -7.70 7.43 4.35
C GLU A 100 -7.80 8.54 3.29
N ALA A 101 -6.70 8.84 2.61
CA ALA A 101 -6.69 9.85 1.55
C ALA A 101 -7.56 9.42 0.36
N ILE A 102 -7.52 8.14 -0.01
CA ILE A 102 -8.37 7.55 -1.05
C ILE A 102 -9.84 7.62 -0.64
N ALA A 103 -10.17 7.22 0.59
CA ALA A 103 -11.53 7.28 1.11
C ALA A 103 -12.08 8.71 1.09
N ARG A 104 -11.32 9.68 1.60
CA ARG A 104 -11.71 11.11 1.54
C ARG A 104 -11.93 11.59 0.11
N ARG A 105 -11.06 11.21 -0.82
CA ARG A 105 -11.22 11.57 -2.23
C ARG A 105 -12.47 10.94 -2.82
N THR A 106 -12.75 9.68 -2.52
CA THR A 106 -13.97 8.99 -2.96
C THR A 106 -15.21 9.73 -2.48
N VAL A 107 -15.29 10.04 -1.19
CA VAL A 107 -16.41 10.82 -0.62
C VAL A 107 -16.55 12.18 -1.30
N SER A 108 -15.44 12.88 -1.58
CA SER A 108 -15.46 14.19 -2.24
C SER A 108 -15.99 14.17 -3.68
N LEU A 109 -15.90 13.01 -4.34
CA LEU A 109 -16.38 12.82 -5.71
C LEU A 109 -17.83 12.31 -5.76
N LEU A 110 -18.29 11.69 -4.68
CA LEU A 110 -19.67 11.26 -4.56
C LEU A 110 -20.52 12.49 -4.23
N GLN A 111 -21.45 12.83 -5.13
CA GLN A 111 -22.45 13.85 -4.80
C GLN A 111 -23.30 13.34 -3.63
N PRO A 112 -23.71 14.22 -2.69
CA PRO A 112 -24.65 13.84 -1.66
C PRO A 112 -25.91 13.30 -2.34
N ARG A 113 -26.10 11.99 -2.32
CA ARG A 113 -27.40 11.42 -2.64
C ARG A 113 -28.33 11.78 -1.49
N GLN A 114 -29.51 12.31 -1.78
CA GLN A 114 -30.59 12.27 -0.81
C GLN A 114 -30.76 10.78 -0.48
N ILE A 115 -30.46 10.43 0.75
CA ILE A 115 -30.71 9.08 1.26
C ILE A 115 -32.22 9.03 1.35
N ASP A 116 -32.86 8.36 0.41
CA ASP A 116 -34.27 8.02 0.51
C ASP A 116 -34.38 7.11 1.74
N GLU A 117 -35.08 7.53 2.77
CA GLU A 117 -35.21 6.78 4.03
C GLU A 117 -35.91 5.42 3.84
N GLU A 118 -36.44 5.15 2.66
CA GLU A 118 -36.90 3.85 2.21
C GLU A 118 -35.76 2.97 1.62
N LEU A 119 -34.56 3.03 2.18
CA LEU A 119 -33.55 2.03 1.89
C LEU A 119 -34.07 0.68 2.40
N HIS A 120 -34.69 -0.08 1.48
CA HIS A 120 -34.94 -1.50 1.68
C HIS A 120 -33.62 -2.14 2.16
N HIS A 121 -33.65 -2.80 3.31
CA HIS A 121 -32.56 -3.66 3.76
C HIS A 121 -32.34 -4.72 2.68
N HIS A 122 -31.39 -4.46 1.80
CA HIS A 122 -30.87 -5.49 0.91
C HIS A 122 -29.79 -6.24 1.66
N ASP A 123 -29.84 -7.57 1.62
CA ASP A 123 -28.78 -8.38 2.15
C ASP A 123 -27.48 -8.07 1.41
N ASP A 124 -26.37 -7.96 2.16
CA ASP A 124 -25.06 -7.77 1.57
C ASP A 124 -24.65 -9.05 0.81
N LEU A 125 -24.16 -8.87 -0.42
CA LEU A 125 -23.70 -9.98 -1.25
C LEU A 125 -22.16 -10.00 -1.29
N ALA A 126 -21.56 -11.06 -0.73
CA ALA A 126 -20.13 -11.34 -0.89
C ALA A 126 -19.91 -12.35 -2.02
N VAL A 127 -19.13 -11.95 -3.03
CA VAL A 127 -18.78 -12.81 -4.15
C VAL A 127 -17.29 -13.12 -4.12
N PHE A 128 -16.94 -14.39 -4.05
CA PHE A 128 -15.57 -14.88 -4.04
C PHE A 128 -15.23 -15.47 -5.42
N THR A 129 -14.11 -15.06 -5.98
CA THR A 129 -13.61 -15.58 -7.26
C THR A 129 -12.74 -16.82 -7.11
N SER A 130 -12.43 -17.23 -5.88
CA SER A 130 -11.66 -18.41 -5.53
C SER A 130 -12.38 -19.23 -4.47
N GLN A 131 -12.31 -20.56 -4.59
CA GLN A 131 -12.79 -21.49 -3.56
C GLN A 131 -11.72 -21.86 -2.51
N LYS A 132 -10.51 -21.32 -2.65
CA LYS A 132 -9.47 -21.51 -1.64
C LYS A 132 -9.70 -20.51 -0.51
N PRO A 133 -9.80 -21.00 0.74
CA PRO A 133 -9.89 -20.15 1.91
C PRO A 133 -8.65 -19.29 2.09
#